data_e6ed1653e03714103130e9807b82981b
#
_entry.id   e6ed1653e03714103130e9807b82981b
#
_cell.length_a   1.000
_cell.length_b   1.000
_cell.length_c   1.000
_cell.angle_alpha   90.00
_cell.angle_beta   90.00
_cell.angle_gamma   90.00
#
_symmetry.space_group_name_H-M   'P 1'
#
loop_
_entity.id
_entity.type
_entity.pdbx_description
1 polymer ?
#
loop_
_entity_poly.entity_id
_entity_poly.type
_entity_poly.pdbx_seq_one_letter_code
_entity_poly.pdbx_strand_id
1 'polypeptide(L)'
;MKGSTHRRCYCRDPYTGKPLGKKCPKLTSRKHGSYSIRQELPPRADGTRRSFSRAGYDSLKAAQGDLDHVRSLLGLADADDAEGLTQIAELLEKVAEEKAPLPDIEATRRRLSHGLDLTNRLTVGEWLDMWLAGKKGRQSAISRDESNIRVHLKPRIGHLRLDRLRVTHLSEMFEAIAEANVEIAEGNAARRKTVEDLAQIPWKGREHRARRKAMKAAISEMEPYRRIVGPATRQRVRSTLRAALNAAIAQQLITFNPAAHVELEAGKRPKALVWTDERILHWKRTGEKPSPVMVWTPEHTGLFLDHIAEDRLYALFHLIAFRGLRRGEACGQKWTDTHLDAGLITVAKQLVVDGWEVYEDDPKTDAGARTIALDSDTVQTLKRHRAQQDKDREEWGSAWVETGRVFAKENGEMLHPANVTRRFIELYEEISLPPVRLHDLRHGAATLAHAAGADLKDIQEMLGHSSITITADTYTSLLPEADLAIAEAAARLVPRAQRVLDGAVPSGGISGTGAPSAHAPLTQTAPDEESEAE
;
A
#
# COMPACT_ATOMS: atom_id res chain seq x y z
N MET A 1 -53.37 -9.98 6.45
CA MET A 1 -52.74 -11.32 6.46
C MET A 1 -53.03 -11.98 7.80
N LYS A 2 -53.59 -13.23 7.79
CA LYS A 2 -53.99 -13.94 9.01
C LYS A 2 -52.89 -14.88 9.49
N GLY A 3 -52.59 -14.83 10.80
CA GLY A 3 -51.66 -15.75 11.45
C GLY A 3 -52.33 -16.52 12.54
N SER A 4 -51.94 -17.78 12.73
CA SER A 4 -52.55 -18.66 13.76
C SER A 4 -51.49 -19.57 14.38
N THR A 5 -51.70 -19.86 15.66
CA THR A 5 -51.00 -20.92 16.39
C THR A 5 -51.94 -22.12 16.52
N HIS A 6 -51.45 -23.32 16.40
CA HIS A 6 -52.24 -24.52 16.60
C HIS A 6 -51.36 -25.63 17.14
N ARG A 7 -52.00 -26.58 17.83
CA ARG A 7 -51.37 -27.74 18.44
C ARG A 7 -51.61 -28.97 17.56
N ARG A 8 -50.57 -29.75 17.31
CA ARG A 8 -50.62 -30.99 16.51
C ARG A 8 -49.82 -32.09 17.21
N CYS A 9 -50.19 -33.32 16.87
CA CYS A 9 -49.38 -34.47 17.20
C CYS A 9 -49.06 -35.31 15.96
N TYR A 10 -48.10 -36.19 16.06
CA TYR A 10 -47.68 -37.12 15.02
C TYR A 10 -48.28 -38.53 15.19
N CYS A 11 -49.24 -38.70 16.08
CA CYS A 11 -49.95 -39.96 16.25
C CYS A 11 -50.66 -40.33 14.92
N ARG A 12 -50.62 -41.60 14.59
CA ARG A 12 -51.32 -42.12 13.44
C ARG A 12 -52.61 -42.80 13.84
N ASP A 13 -53.60 -42.71 13.02
CA ASP A 13 -54.84 -43.44 13.13
C ASP A 13 -54.54 -44.94 13.00
N PRO A 14 -54.98 -45.79 13.96
CA PRO A 14 -54.65 -47.22 13.93
C PRO A 14 -55.29 -47.98 12.77
N TYR A 15 -56.35 -47.47 12.14
CA TYR A 15 -57.06 -48.14 11.08
C TYR A 15 -56.64 -47.65 9.69
N THR A 16 -56.36 -46.36 9.54
CA THR A 16 -56.06 -45.77 8.26
C THR A 16 -54.57 -45.45 8.07
N GLY A 17 -53.73 -45.56 9.09
CA GLY A 17 -52.32 -45.20 9.10
C GLY A 17 -52.06 -43.72 8.90
N LYS A 18 -53.07 -42.87 8.73
CA LYS A 18 -52.90 -41.42 8.46
C LYS A 18 -52.61 -40.65 9.78
N PRO A 19 -51.80 -39.57 9.71
CA PRO A 19 -51.55 -38.74 10.87
C PRO A 19 -52.84 -38.11 11.40
N LEU A 20 -53.09 -38.22 12.71
CA LEU A 20 -54.26 -37.65 13.38
C LEU A 20 -54.17 -36.11 13.49
N GLY A 21 -52.97 -35.56 13.52
CA GLY A 21 -52.72 -34.12 13.55
C GLY A 21 -53.50 -33.38 14.61
N LYS A 22 -54.36 -32.43 14.25
CA LYS A 22 -55.24 -31.67 15.13
C LYS A 22 -56.39 -32.48 15.76
N LYS A 23 -56.76 -33.61 15.16
CA LYS A 23 -57.92 -34.45 15.57
C LYS A 23 -57.52 -35.51 16.60
N CYS A 24 -56.28 -35.54 17.05
CA CYS A 24 -55.84 -36.53 18.02
C CYS A 24 -56.52 -36.33 19.40
N PRO A 25 -57.19 -37.32 19.95
CA PRO A 25 -57.88 -37.22 21.25
C PRO A 25 -56.89 -36.94 22.41
N LYS A 26 -55.64 -37.39 22.30
CA LYS A 26 -54.58 -37.16 23.31
C LYS A 26 -54.14 -35.71 23.43
N LEU A 27 -54.54 -34.81 22.54
CA LEU A 27 -54.26 -33.38 22.58
C LEU A 27 -54.94 -32.66 23.74
N THR A 28 -55.87 -33.28 24.44
CA THR A 28 -56.44 -32.79 25.72
C THR A 28 -55.38 -32.71 26.80
N SER A 29 -54.37 -33.58 26.78
CA SER A 29 -53.24 -33.53 27.70
C SER A 29 -52.24 -32.43 27.31
N ARG A 30 -51.84 -31.59 28.29
CA ARG A 30 -50.84 -30.51 28.09
C ARG A 30 -49.46 -31.02 27.65
N LYS A 31 -49.13 -32.28 27.95
CA LYS A 31 -47.84 -32.91 27.64
C LYS A 31 -47.81 -33.62 26.29
N HIS A 32 -48.90 -33.65 25.51
CA HIS A 32 -49.00 -34.36 24.27
C HIS A 32 -49.03 -33.39 23.06
N GLY A 33 -48.22 -33.65 22.07
CA GLY A 33 -48.10 -32.84 20.83
C GLY A 33 -47.23 -31.58 20.99
N SER A 34 -46.92 -30.95 19.87
CA SER A 34 -46.16 -29.69 19.80
C SER A 34 -47.01 -28.58 19.18
N TYR A 35 -46.63 -27.34 19.47
CA TYR A 35 -47.27 -26.18 18.85
C TYR A 35 -46.62 -25.92 17.47
N SER A 36 -47.40 -25.34 16.58
CA SER A 36 -46.97 -24.88 15.26
C SER A 36 -47.60 -23.53 14.94
N ILE A 37 -46.93 -22.75 14.15
CA ILE A 37 -47.39 -21.44 13.67
C ILE A 37 -47.63 -21.52 12.16
N ARG A 38 -48.58 -20.73 11.70
CA ARG A 38 -48.80 -20.45 10.29
C ARG A 38 -49.16 -18.98 10.15
N GLN A 39 -48.43 -18.27 9.26
CA GLN A 39 -48.70 -16.90 8.88
C GLN A 39 -48.89 -16.84 7.38
N GLU A 40 -49.98 -16.20 6.92
CA GLU A 40 -50.17 -15.89 5.50
C GLU A 40 -49.14 -14.83 5.11
N LEU A 41 -48.54 -15.05 3.93
CA LEU A 41 -47.60 -14.13 3.29
C LEU A 41 -48.27 -13.43 2.11
N PRO A 42 -47.76 -12.27 1.67
CA PRO A 42 -48.17 -11.65 0.42
C PRO A 42 -48.18 -12.67 -0.73
N PRO A 43 -49.17 -12.67 -1.62
CA PRO A 43 -49.21 -13.60 -2.76
C PRO A 43 -48.01 -13.37 -3.70
N ARG A 44 -47.67 -14.37 -4.49
CA ARG A 44 -46.68 -14.20 -5.56
C ARG A 44 -47.27 -13.35 -6.69
N ALA A 45 -46.40 -12.88 -7.58
CA ALA A 45 -46.81 -12.08 -8.75
C ALA A 45 -47.85 -12.77 -9.65
N ASP A 46 -47.85 -14.10 -9.65
CA ASP A 46 -48.83 -14.95 -10.37
C ASP A 46 -50.16 -15.14 -9.60
N GLY A 47 -50.32 -14.49 -8.44
CA GLY A 47 -51.49 -14.62 -7.57
C GLY A 47 -51.49 -15.87 -6.67
N THR A 48 -50.47 -16.71 -6.74
CA THR A 48 -50.36 -17.92 -5.90
C THR A 48 -50.22 -17.56 -4.43
N ARG A 49 -51.06 -18.16 -3.56
CA ARG A 49 -51.01 -17.96 -2.11
C ARG A 49 -49.82 -18.67 -1.51
N ARG A 50 -49.12 -17.99 -0.62
CA ARG A 50 -47.97 -18.50 0.15
C ARG A 50 -48.14 -18.29 1.65
N SER A 51 -47.47 -19.10 2.44
CA SER A 51 -47.54 -19.00 3.90
C SER A 51 -46.25 -19.47 4.58
N PHE A 52 -45.83 -18.79 5.61
CA PHE A 52 -44.77 -19.25 6.52
C PHE A 52 -45.36 -20.26 7.48
N SER A 53 -44.72 -21.39 7.72
CA SER A 53 -45.14 -22.40 8.69
C SER A 53 -43.91 -22.96 9.40
N ARG A 54 -44.01 -23.07 10.74
CA ARG A 54 -42.99 -23.71 11.57
C ARG A 54 -43.65 -24.51 12.66
N ALA A 55 -43.15 -25.71 12.94
CA ALA A 55 -43.68 -26.63 13.94
C ALA A 55 -42.57 -27.03 14.94
N GLY A 56 -42.93 -27.67 16.05
CA GLY A 56 -41.99 -28.22 17.00
C GLY A 56 -41.78 -27.37 18.26
N TYR A 57 -42.66 -26.40 18.52
CA TYR A 57 -42.57 -25.60 19.74
C TYR A 57 -43.12 -26.37 20.97
N ASP A 58 -42.36 -26.35 22.06
CA ASP A 58 -42.74 -27.01 23.30
C ASP A 58 -43.78 -26.23 24.09
N SER A 59 -43.93 -24.92 23.85
CA SER A 59 -44.90 -24.07 24.55
C SER A 59 -45.66 -23.14 23.60
N LEU A 60 -46.88 -22.78 23.97
CA LEU A 60 -47.69 -21.78 23.27
C LEU A 60 -46.99 -20.42 23.27
N LYS A 61 -46.31 -20.06 24.37
CA LYS A 61 -45.59 -18.78 24.50
C LYS A 61 -44.43 -18.65 23.48
N ALA A 62 -43.66 -19.72 23.29
CA ALA A 62 -42.58 -19.75 22.28
C ALA A 62 -43.14 -19.67 20.86
N ALA A 63 -44.22 -20.41 20.57
CA ALA A 63 -44.88 -20.34 19.27
C ALA A 63 -45.47 -18.94 18.99
N GLN A 64 -46.08 -18.31 19.98
CA GLN A 64 -46.61 -16.96 19.84
C GLN A 64 -45.48 -15.93 19.63
N GLY A 65 -44.38 -16.04 20.36
CA GLY A 65 -43.22 -15.16 20.21
C GLY A 65 -42.65 -15.18 18.76
N ASP A 66 -42.49 -16.37 18.20
CA ASP A 66 -42.03 -16.48 16.80
C ASP A 66 -43.07 -15.96 15.81
N LEU A 67 -44.37 -16.17 16.08
CA LEU A 67 -45.44 -15.62 15.23
C LEU A 67 -45.43 -14.09 15.23
N ASP A 68 -45.24 -13.48 16.39
CA ASP A 68 -45.18 -12.01 16.53
C ASP A 68 -43.88 -11.45 15.89
N HIS A 69 -42.78 -12.20 15.98
CA HIS A 69 -41.54 -11.87 15.28
C HIS A 69 -41.75 -11.87 13.74
N VAL A 70 -42.40 -12.91 13.19
CA VAL A 70 -42.74 -12.97 11.75
C VAL A 70 -43.62 -11.79 11.33
N ARG A 71 -44.60 -11.42 12.19
CA ARG A 71 -45.46 -10.25 11.93
C ARG A 71 -44.68 -8.94 11.96
N SER A 72 -43.75 -8.80 12.89
CA SER A 72 -42.86 -7.63 12.94
C SER A 72 -41.98 -7.50 11.71
N LEU A 73 -41.47 -8.63 11.20
CA LEU A 73 -40.73 -8.63 9.92
C LEU A 73 -41.62 -8.21 8.74
N LEU A 74 -42.85 -8.71 8.64
CA LEU A 74 -43.81 -8.30 7.61
C LEU A 74 -44.23 -6.82 7.71
N GLY A 75 -44.20 -6.25 8.92
CA GLY A 75 -44.47 -4.84 9.17
C GLY A 75 -43.30 -3.90 8.87
N LEU A 76 -42.16 -4.39 8.38
CA LEU A 76 -41.02 -3.55 7.98
C LEU A 76 -41.24 -2.83 6.63
N ALA A 77 -42.08 -3.38 5.78
CA ALA A 77 -42.50 -2.76 4.52
C ALA A 77 -43.92 -2.19 4.66
N ASP A 78 -44.14 -1.02 4.13
CA ASP A 78 -45.48 -0.41 4.08
C ASP A 78 -46.43 -1.23 3.20
N ALA A 79 -47.73 -1.07 3.42
CA ALA A 79 -48.74 -1.81 2.65
C ALA A 79 -48.67 -1.53 1.13
N ASP A 80 -48.16 -0.37 0.76
CA ASP A 80 -48.01 0.08 -0.63
C ASP A 80 -46.64 -0.30 -1.23
N ASP A 81 -45.70 -0.78 -0.41
CA ASP A 81 -44.38 -1.26 -0.86
C ASP A 81 -44.47 -2.75 -1.27
N ALA A 82 -44.99 -2.98 -2.46
CA ALA A 82 -45.17 -4.34 -3.01
C ALA A 82 -43.82 -5.09 -3.19
N GLU A 83 -42.74 -4.37 -3.49
CA GLU A 83 -41.41 -4.94 -3.68
C GLU A 83 -40.81 -5.37 -2.32
N GLY A 84 -40.82 -4.51 -1.33
CA GLY A 84 -40.35 -4.82 0.01
C GLY A 84 -41.13 -5.96 0.65
N LEU A 85 -42.46 -5.98 0.51
CA LEU A 85 -43.31 -7.07 0.98
C LEU A 85 -42.97 -8.40 0.28
N THR A 86 -42.64 -8.37 -1.03
CA THR A 86 -42.23 -9.56 -1.77
C THR A 86 -40.89 -10.09 -1.28
N GLN A 87 -39.89 -9.23 -1.09
CA GLN A 87 -38.58 -9.60 -0.57
C GLN A 87 -38.65 -10.20 0.83
N ILE A 88 -39.46 -9.61 1.73
CA ILE A 88 -39.66 -10.16 3.08
C ILE A 88 -40.33 -11.53 3.02
N ALA A 89 -41.32 -11.69 2.14
CA ALA A 89 -42.02 -12.97 2.01
C ALA A 89 -41.10 -14.07 1.47
N GLU A 90 -40.25 -13.78 0.50
CA GLU A 90 -39.23 -14.70 -0.03
C GLU A 90 -38.18 -15.06 1.03
N LEU A 91 -37.73 -14.08 1.83
CA LEU A 91 -36.86 -14.32 2.97
C LEU A 91 -37.49 -15.31 3.96
N LEU A 92 -38.76 -15.11 4.31
CA LEU A 92 -39.48 -15.98 5.24
C LEU A 92 -39.71 -17.39 4.66
N GLU A 93 -40.02 -17.53 3.36
CA GLU A 93 -40.09 -18.83 2.68
C GLU A 93 -38.76 -19.57 2.78
N LYS A 94 -37.65 -18.92 2.47
CA LYS A 94 -36.30 -19.47 2.56
C LYS A 94 -35.92 -19.90 3.97
N VAL A 95 -36.27 -19.07 4.98
CA VAL A 95 -36.07 -19.38 6.41
C VAL A 95 -36.88 -20.60 6.84
N ALA A 96 -38.08 -20.79 6.31
CA ALA A 96 -38.92 -21.96 6.59
C ALA A 96 -38.35 -23.23 5.93
N GLU A 97 -37.89 -23.13 4.70
CA GLU A 97 -37.32 -24.21 3.88
C GLU A 97 -36.01 -24.73 4.49
N GLU A 98 -35.11 -23.81 4.85
CA GLU A 98 -33.82 -24.11 5.48
C GLU A 98 -33.93 -24.45 6.99
N LYS A 99 -35.08 -24.31 7.60
CA LYS A 99 -35.30 -24.39 9.08
C LYS A 99 -34.36 -23.48 9.85
N ALA A 100 -33.95 -22.37 9.25
CA ALA A 100 -33.03 -21.43 9.84
C ALA A 100 -33.71 -20.61 10.97
N PRO A 101 -32.98 -20.03 11.94
CA PRO A 101 -33.55 -19.08 12.90
C PRO A 101 -34.15 -17.88 12.16
N LEU A 102 -35.19 -17.26 12.79
CA LEU A 102 -35.75 -16.01 12.26
C LEU A 102 -34.68 -14.93 12.21
N PRO A 103 -34.62 -14.13 11.14
CA PRO A 103 -33.64 -13.04 11.03
C PRO A 103 -33.95 -11.90 12.03
N ASP A 104 -32.93 -11.20 12.42
CA ASP A 104 -33.06 -10.01 13.29
C ASP A 104 -33.85 -8.90 12.58
N ILE A 105 -34.80 -8.28 13.28
CA ILE A 105 -35.72 -7.27 12.74
C ILE A 105 -34.96 -6.03 12.29
N GLU A 106 -34.03 -5.52 13.12
CA GLU A 106 -33.30 -4.29 12.82
C GLU A 106 -32.32 -4.50 11.67
N ALA A 107 -31.63 -5.65 11.61
CA ALA A 107 -30.77 -6.00 10.49
C ALA A 107 -31.56 -6.13 9.18
N THR A 108 -32.78 -6.70 9.23
CA THR A 108 -33.66 -6.81 8.08
C THR A 108 -34.19 -5.46 7.62
N ARG A 109 -34.59 -4.60 8.56
CA ARG A 109 -35.02 -3.21 8.28
C ARG A 109 -33.93 -2.44 7.52
N ARG A 110 -32.69 -2.51 8.02
CA ARG A 110 -31.55 -1.81 7.40
C ARG A 110 -31.29 -2.30 5.98
N ARG A 111 -31.33 -3.60 5.75
CA ARG A 111 -31.13 -4.15 4.39
C ARG A 111 -32.23 -3.72 3.44
N LEU A 112 -33.48 -3.73 3.91
CA LEU A 112 -34.64 -3.28 3.12
C LEU A 112 -34.53 -1.80 2.75
N SER A 113 -34.21 -0.94 3.73
CA SER A 113 -34.08 0.52 3.51
C SER A 113 -32.93 0.89 2.56
N HIS A 114 -31.93 0.02 2.40
CA HIS A 114 -30.84 0.21 1.44
C HIS A 114 -31.09 -0.44 0.07
N GLY A 115 -32.30 -0.96 -0.17
CA GLY A 115 -32.64 -1.64 -1.43
C GLY A 115 -31.85 -2.93 -1.68
N LEU A 116 -31.31 -3.55 -0.61
CA LEU A 116 -30.56 -4.79 -0.73
C LEU A 116 -31.50 -5.98 -0.74
N ASP A 117 -31.30 -6.88 -1.69
CA ASP A 117 -32.03 -8.13 -1.75
C ASP A 117 -31.88 -8.91 -0.42
N LEU A 118 -33.00 -9.12 0.27
CA LEU A 118 -33.05 -9.80 1.56
C LEU A 118 -32.70 -11.29 1.48
N THR A 119 -32.92 -11.89 0.32
CA THR A 119 -32.67 -13.32 0.05
C THR A 119 -31.24 -13.55 -0.41
N ASN A 120 -30.60 -12.54 -1.00
CA ASN A 120 -29.24 -12.60 -1.47
C ASN A 120 -28.29 -12.27 -0.32
N ARG A 121 -27.48 -13.24 0.03
CA ARG A 121 -26.49 -13.11 1.10
C ARG A 121 -25.23 -12.52 0.49
N LEU A 122 -25.12 -11.19 0.50
CA LEU A 122 -23.99 -10.43 -0.03
C LEU A 122 -22.66 -11.06 0.39
N THR A 123 -21.88 -11.47 -0.58
CA THR A 123 -20.54 -12.00 -0.37
C THR A 123 -19.52 -10.86 -0.23
N VAL A 124 -18.36 -11.18 0.32
CA VAL A 124 -17.23 -10.24 0.40
C VAL A 124 -16.83 -9.76 -0.99
N GLY A 125 -16.82 -10.66 -1.98
CA GLY A 125 -16.46 -10.33 -3.36
C GLY A 125 -17.41 -9.34 -4.01
N GLU A 126 -18.72 -9.57 -3.90
CA GLU A 126 -19.74 -8.66 -4.41
C GLU A 126 -19.68 -7.29 -3.72
N TRP A 127 -19.51 -7.28 -2.40
CA TRP A 127 -19.34 -6.03 -1.66
C TRP A 127 -18.11 -5.24 -2.12
N LEU A 128 -16.96 -5.91 -2.31
CA LEU A 128 -15.74 -5.26 -2.76
C LEU A 128 -15.90 -4.64 -4.15
N ASP A 129 -16.64 -5.28 -5.07
CA ASP A 129 -16.95 -4.72 -6.39
C ASP A 129 -17.84 -3.48 -6.28
N MET A 130 -18.91 -3.54 -5.49
CA MET A 130 -19.81 -2.40 -5.26
C MET A 130 -19.05 -1.22 -4.63
N TRP A 131 -18.23 -1.49 -3.62
CA TRP A 131 -17.43 -0.46 -2.96
C TRP A 131 -16.42 0.17 -3.92
N LEU A 132 -15.75 -0.62 -4.75
CA LEU A 132 -14.79 -0.12 -5.73
C LEU A 132 -15.46 0.74 -6.80
N ALA A 133 -16.61 0.30 -7.32
CA ALA A 133 -17.40 1.05 -8.31
C ALA A 133 -17.86 2.42 -7.79
N GLY A 134 -18.18 2.52 -6.50
CA GLY A 134 -18.58 3.78 -5.85
C GLY A 134 -17.41 4.64 -5.38
N LYS A 135 -16.16 4.17 -5.52
CA LYS A 135 -15.00 4.86 -4.97
C LYS A 135 -14.62 6.10 -5.77
N LYS A 136 -14.54 7.24 -5.08
CA LYS A 136 -14.04 8.50 -5.64
C LYS A 136 -12.59 8.72 -5.19
N GLY A 137 -11.78 9.33 -6.02
CA GLY A 137 -10.40 9.66 -5.69
C GLY A 137 -9.45 9.57 -6.88
N ARG A 138 -8.15 9.59 -6.62
CA ARG A 138 -7.12 9.50 -7.67
C ARG A 138 -7.15 8.12 -8.34
N GLN A 139 -7.09 8.10 -9.67
CA GLN A 139 -7.13 6.88 -10.48
C GLN A 139 -6.09 5.85 -10.00
N SER A 140 -4.86 6.26 -9.78
CA SER A 140 -3.79 5.38 -9.30
C SER A 140 -4.06 4.71 -7.94
N ALA A 141 -4.90 5.34 -7.09
CA ALA A 141 -5.32 4.73 -5.82
C ALA A 141 -6.45 3.71 -6.05
N ILE A 142 -7.37 4.01 -6.97
CA ILE A 142 -8.45 3.10 -7.37
C ILE A 142 -7.86 1.85 -8.03
N SER A 143 -6.98 1.99 -9.02
CA SER A 143 -6.31 0.88 -9.72
C SER A 143 -5.49 -0.01 -8.77
N ARG A 144 -4.84 0.58 -7.76
CA ARG A 144 -4.14 -0.18 -6.73
C ARG A 144 -5.10 -1.01 -5.89
N ASP A 145 -6.23 -0.43 -5.46
CA ASP A 145 -7.22 -1.14 -4.66
C ASP A 145 -7.91 -2.22 -5.48
N GLU A 146 -8.21 -1.96 -6.75
CA GLU A 146 -8.69 -2.96 -7.72
C GLU A 146 -7.71 -4.14 -7.83
N SER A 147 -6.42 -3.86 -7.99
CA SER A 147 -5.39 -4.90 -8.03
C SER A 147 -5.35 -5.72 -6.74
N ASN A 148 -5.42 -5.08 -5.57
CA ASN A 148 -5.48 -5.77 -4.27
C ASN A 148 -6.71 -6.67 -4.16
N ILE A 149 -7.86 -6.18 -4.60
CA ILE A 149 -9.12 -6.92 -4.61
C ILE A 149 -9.01 -8.13 -5.54
N ARG A 150 -8.64 -7.91 -6.79
CA ARG A 150 -8.61 -8.94 -7.83
C ARG A 150 -7.58 -10.04 -7.55
N VAL A 151 -6.37 -9.65 -7.11
CA VAL A 151 -5.25 -10.59 -6.96
C VAL A 151 -5.23 -11.28 -5.59
N HIS A 152 -5.61 -10.57 -4.54
CA HIS A 152 -5.39 -11.07 -3.18
C HIS A 152 -6.69 -11.38 -2.43
N LEU A 153 -7.70 -10.52 -2.49
CA LEU A 153 -8.90 -10.63 -1.66
C LEU A 153 -9.94 -11.58 -2.27
N LYS A 154 -10.40 -11.30 -3.50
CA LYS A 154 -11.47 -12.09 -4.13
C LYS A 154 -11.16 -13.59 -4.26
N PRO A 155 -9.96 -14.01 -4.69
CA PRO A 155 -9.66 -15.43 -4.83
C PRO A 155 -9.70 -16.23 -3.51
N ARG A 156 -9.46 -15.55 -2.37
CA ARG A 156 -9.31 -16.21 -1.07
C ARG A 156 -10.53 -16.09 -0.17
N ILE A 157 -11.12 -14.90 -0.10
CA ILE A 157 -12.24 -14.60 0.81
C ILE A 157 -13.49 -14.10 0.08
N GLY A 158 -13.43 -13.89 -1.24
CA GLY A 158 -14.55 -13.33 -2.00
C GLY A 158 -15.83 -14.16 -1.95
N HIS A 159 -15.72 -15.47 -1.82
CA HIS A 159 -16.84 -16.42 -1.71
C HIS A 159 -17.53 -16.42 -0.33
N LEU A 160 -16.86 -15.87 0.70
CA LEU A 160 -17.41 -15.82 2.04
C LEU A 160 -18.54 -14.79 2.14
N ARG A 161 -19.52 -15.08 2.96
CA ARG A 161 -20.58 -14.10 3.28
C ARG A 161 -19.99 -12.94 4.09
N LEU A 162 -20.37 -11.73 3.73
CA LEU A 162 -19.88 -10.50 4.35
C LEU A 162 -20.17 -10.46 5.86
N ASP A 163 -21.37 -10.88 6.28
CA ASP A 163 -21.81 -10.91 7.68
C ASP A 163 -21.15 -12.04 8.51
N ARG A 164 -20.48 -12.97 7.85
CA ARG A 164 -19.77 -14.09 8.49
C ARG A 164 -18.25 -13.99 8.41
N LEU A 165 -17.73 -12.92 7.86
CA LEU A 165 -16.28 -12.72 7.82
C LEU A 165 -15.74 -12.54 9.26
N ARG A 166 -14.69 -13.30 9.60
CA ARG A 166 -14.04 -13.31 10.91
C ARG A 166 -12.54 -13.03 10.79
N VAL A 167 -11.92 -12.66 11.90
CA VAL A 167 -10.45 -12.44 11.98
C VAL A 167 -9.69 -13.69 11.55
N THR A 168 -10.15 -14.88 11.95
CA THR A 168 -9.53 -16.18 11.58
C THR A 168 -9.43 -16.38 10.08
N HIS A 169 -10.48 -16.07 9.31
CA HIS A 169 -10.42 -16.16 7.84
C HIS A 169 -9.35 -15.24 7.24
N LEU A 170 -9.10 -14.08 7.85
CA LEU A 170 -8.07 -13.14 7.40
C LEU A 170 -6.68 -13.61 7.80
N SER A 171 -6.51 -14.17 8.99
CA SER A 171 -5.25 -14.77 9.42
C SER A 171 -4.86 -15.90 8.49
N GLU A 172 -5.74 -16.85 8.24
CA GLU A 172 -5.55 -17.95 7.29
C GLU A 172 -5.22 -17.44 5.88
N MET A 173 -5.91 -16.39 5.41
CA MET A 173 -5.62 -15.77 4.11
C MET A 173 -4.20 -15.21 4.04
N PHE A 174 -3.74 -14.50 5.08
CA PHE A 174 -2.40 -13.91 5.08
C PHE A 174 -1.30 -14.96 5.31
N GLU A 175 -1.57 -16.02 6.05
CA GLU A 175 -0.70 -17.19 6.19
C GLU A 175 -0.52 -17.90 4.84
N ALA A 176 -1.60 -18.18 4.12
CA ALA A 176 -1.55 -18.76 2.78
C ALA A 176 -0.77 -17.88 1.78
N ILE A 177 -0.82 -16.54 1.93
CA ILE A 177 0.02 -15.64 1.12
C ILE A 177 1.49 -15.78 1.51
N ALA A 178 1.80 -15.96 2.79
CA ALA A 178 3.17 -16.15 3.26
C ALA A 178 3.75 -17.49 2.80
N GLU A 179 2.98 -18.57 2.87
CA GLU A 179 3.36 -19.89 2.37
C GLU A 179 3.63 -19.87 0.86
N ALA A 180 2.72 -19.27 0.07
CA ALA A 180 2.92 -19.11 -1.37
C ALA A 180 4.18 -18.30 -1.71
N ASN A 181 4.61 -17.37 -0.83
CA ASN A 181 5.86 -16.63 -1.03
C ASN A 181 7.10 -17.53 -0.95
N VAL A 182 7.09 -18.58 -0.12
CA VAL A 182 8.20 -19.54 -0.01
C VAL A 182 8.36 -20.29 -1.33
N GLU A 183 7.26 -20.84 -1.85
CA GLU A 183 7.25 -21.54 -3.14
C GLU A 183 7.71 -20.63 -4.30
N ILE A 184 7.20 -19.38 -4.33
CA ILE A 184 7.62 -18.40 -5.34
C ILE A 184 9.11 -18.08 -5.22
N ALA A 185 9.64 -17.93 -4.01
CA ALA A 185 11.04 -17.62 -3.78
C ALA A 185 11.95 -18.77 -4.24
N GLU A 186 11.58 -20.01 -3.92
CA GLU A 186 12.29 -21.22 -4.35
C GLU A 186 12.26 -21.38 -5.88
N GLY A 187 11.09 -21.23 -6.50
CA GLY A 187 10.95 -21.27 -7.95
C GLY A 187 11.78 -20.19 -8.66
N ASN A 188 11.75 -18.95 -8.13
CA ASN A 188 12.56 -17.85 -8.63
C ASN A 188 14.08 -18.12 -8.48
N ALA A 189 14.51 -18.74 -7.38
CA ALA A 189 15.90 -19.08 -7.13
C ALA A 189 16.38 -20.18 -8.11
N ALA A 190 15.57 -21.24 -8.28
CA ALA A 190 15.84 -22.32 -9.22
C ALA A 190 15.96 -21.77 -10.66
N ARG A 191 15.03 -20.91 -11.07
CA ARG A 191 15.06 -20.27 -12.39
C ARG A 191 16.29 -19.40 -12.59
N ARG A 192 16.66 -18.57 -11.60
CA ARG A 192 17.89 -17.75 -11.65
C ARG A 192 19.13 -18.62 -11.84
N LYS A 193 19.29 -19.66 -11.03
CA LYS A 193 20.40 -20.61 -11.15
C LYS A 193 20.49 -21.22 -12.55
N THR A 194 19.36 -21.66 -13.12
CA THR A 194 19.34 -22.23 -14.47
C THR A 194 19.70 -21.20 -15.54
N VAL A 195 19.33 -19.94 -15.37
CA VAL A 195 19.72 -18.83 -16.29
C VAL A 195 21.22 -18.52 -16.16
N GLU A 196 21.76 -18.50 -14.94
CA GLU A 196 23.20 -18.33 -14.69
C GLU A 196 24.02 -19.47 -15.31
N ASP A 197 23.59 -20.72 -15.09
CA ASP A 197 24.22 -21.90 -15.71
C ASP A 197 24.18 -21.84 -17.25
N LEU A 198 23.06 -21.33 -17.83
CA LEU A 198 22.97 -21.09 -19.28
C LEU A 198 23.97 -20.04 -19.76
N ALA A 199 24.20 -19.00 -18.98
CA ALA A 199 25.15 -17.93 -19.33
C ALA A 199 26.59 -18.43 -19.35
N GLN A 200 26.93 -19.40 -18.52
CA GLN A 200 28.26 -20.00 -18.44
C GLN A 200 28.59 -20.94 -19.62
N ILE A 201 27.59 -21.41 -20.38
CA ILE A 201 27.83 -22.29 -21.52
C ILE A 201 28.39 -21.50 -22.70
N PRO A 202 29.57 -21.87 -23.26
CA PRO A 202 30.15 -21.18 -24.40
C PRO A 202 29.22 -21.12 -25.62
N TRP A 203 29.33 -20.03 -26.40
CA TRP A 203 28.49 -19.81 -27.59
C TRP A 203 28.92 -20.69 -28.80
N LYS A 204 30.20 -21.07 -28.89
CA LYS A 204 30.78 -21.82 -30.01
C LYS A 204 30.79 -23.32 -29.68
N GLY A 205 30.56 -24.15 -30.70
CA GLY A 205 30.58 -25.61 -30.60
C GLY A 205 29.20 -26.26 -30.77
N ARG A 206 29.14 -27.43 -31.44
CA ARG A 206 27.88 -28.15 -31.73
C ARG A 206 27.22 -28.68 -30.43
N GLU A 207 28.04 -29.21 -29.53
CA GLU A 207 27.60 -29.73 -28.23
C GLU A 207 27.07 -28.61 -27.33
N HIS A 208 27.78 -27.47 -27.25
CA HIS A 208 27.33 -26.29 -26.48
C HIS A 208 26.02 -25.74 -27.01
N ARG A 209 25.81 -25.72 -28.34
CA ARG A 209 24.54 -25.28 -28.94
C ARG A 209 23.38 -26.21 -28.55
N ALA A 210 23.60 -27.54 -28.56
CA ALA A 210 22.59 -28.51 -28.13
C ALA A 210 22.24 -28.34 -26.65
N ARG A 211 23.27 -28.21 -25.79
CA ARG A 211 23.09 -27.97 -24.34
C ARG A 211 22.39 -26.66 -24.05
N ARG A 212 22.75 -25.55 -24.75
CA ARG A 212 22.04 -24.26 -24.63
C ARG A 212 20.58 -24.36 -25.07
N LYS A 213 20.29 -25.11 -26.15
CA LYS A 213 18.91 -25.33 -26.61
C LYS A 213 18.08 -26.08 -25.57
N ALA A 214 18.61 -27.17 -25.00
CA ALA A 214 17.95 -27.94 -23.96
C ALA A 214 17.68 -27.09 -22.71
N MET A 215 18.66 -26.28 -22.30
CA MET A 215 18.52 -25.42 -21.12
C MET A 215 17.52 -24.27 -21.33
N LYS A 216 17.46 -23.69 -22.54
CA LYS A 216 16.42 -22.71 -22.88
C LYS A 216 15.03 -23.34 -22.85
N ALA A 217 14.87 -24.57 -23.32
CA ALA A 217 13.62 -25.31 -23.23
C ALA A 217 13.23 -25.53 -21.75
N ALA A 218 14.16 -26.00 -20.92
CA ALA A 218 13.92 -26.16 -19.49
C ALA A 218 13.49 -24.84 -18.81
N ILE A 219 14.16 -23.72 -19.12
CA ILE A 219 13.75 -22.40 -18.59
C ILE A 219 12.35 -22.00 -19.06
N SER A 220 11.93 -22.36 -20.27
CA SER A 220 10.59 -22.04 -20.78
C SER A 220 9.49 -22.85 -20.10
N GLU A 221 9.81 -24.04 -19.60
CA GLU A 221 8.89 -24.89 -18.82
C GLU A 221 8.79 -24.48 -17.34
N MET A 222 9.80 -23.76 -16.83
CA MET A 222 9.75 -23.26 -15.45
C MET A 222 8.75 -22.11 -15.33
N GLU A 223 8.07 -22.05 -14.18
CA GLU A 223 7.22 -20.92 -13.83
C GLU A 223 7.94 -19.57 -14.08
N PRO A 224 7.27 -18.59 -14.71
CA PRO A 224 7.88 -17.29 -14.92
C PRO A 224 8.18 -16.61 -13.57
N TYR A 225 9.15 -15.69 -13.58
CA TYR A 225 9.50 -14.94 -12.38
C TYR A 225 8.28 -14.24 -11.80
N ARG A 226 7.94 -14.54 -10.54
CA ARG A 226 6.84 -13.92 -9.81
C ARG A 226 7.35 -13.10 -8.64
N ARG A 227 6.72 -11.96 -8.41
CA ARG A 227 7.06 -11.09 -7.29
C ARG A 227 6.45 -11.62 -6.00
N ILE A 228 7.27 -11.79 -4.95
CA ILE A 228 6.78 -12.14 -3.61
C ILE A 228 5.97 -10.98 -2.99
N VAL A 229 4.97 -11.33 -2.19
CA VAL A 229 4.10 -10.38 -1.47
C VAL A 229 4.74 -10.03 -0.13
N GLY A 230 5.60 -9.04 -0.12
CA GLY A 230 6.30 -8.59 1.10
C GLY A 230 5.37 -7.97 2.16
N PRO A 231 5.89 -7.74 3.39
CA PRO A 231 5.11 -7.20 4.51
C PRO A 231 4.37 -5.90 4.18
N ALA A 232 5.01 -4.95 3.47
CA ALA A 232 4.38 -3.70 3.05
C ALA A 232 3.19 -3.93 2.10
N THR A 233 3.25 -4.93 1.23
CA THR A 233 2.13 -5.27 0.33
C THR A 233 1.00 -5.91 1.13
N ARG A 234 1.29 -6.83 2.07
CA ARG A 234 0.27 -7.42 2.98
C ARG A 234 -0.45 -6.33 3.77
N GLN A 235 0.26 -5.35 4.31
CA GLN A 235 -0.33 -4.19 5.00
C GLN A 235 -1.24 -3.36 4.07
N ARG A 236 -0.87 -3.18 2.80
CA ARG A 236 -1.72 -2.47 1.81
C ARG A 236 -2.99 -3.25 1.49
N VAL A 237 -2.90 -4.57 1.29
CA VAL A 237 -4.06 -5.45 1.10
C VAL A 237 -5.01 -5.34 2.29
N ARG A 238 -4.46 -5.42 3.52
CA ARG A 238 -5.24 -5.20 4.74
C ARG A 238 -5.91 -3.83 4.77
N SER A 239 -5.19 -2.77 4.39
CA SER A 239 -5.72 -1.40 4.38
C SER A 239 -6.87 -1.22 3.38
N THR A 240 -6.78 -1.83 2.19
CA THR A 240 -7.85 -1.84 1.20
C THR A 240 -9.10 -2.54 1.76
N LEU A 241 -8.93 -3.74 2.34
CA LEU A 241 -10.03 -4.48 2.95
C LEU A 241 -10.64 -3.71 4.14
N ARG A 242 -9.79 -3.15 5.01
CA ARG A 242 -10.24 -2.35 6.16
C ARG A 242 -11.09 -1.15 5.74
N ALA A 243 -10.68 -0.45 4.67
CA ALA A 243 -11.44 0.68 4.13
C ALA A 243 -12.81 0.24 3.58
N ALA A 244 -12.85 -0.85 2.83
CA ALA A 244 -14.09 -1.41 2.30
C ALA A 244 -15.04 -1.90 3.42
N LEU A 245 -14.51 -2.56 4.46
CA LEU A 245 -15.32 -3.02 5.59
C LEU A 245 -15.79 -1.88 6.49
N ASN A 246 -15.02 -0.80 6.64
CA ASN A 246 -15.49 0.41 7.32
C ASN A 246 -16.65 1.07 6.54
N ALA A 247 -16.60 1.07 5.21
CA ALA A 247 -17.72 1.53 4.40
C ALA A 247 -18.96 0.62 4.55
N ALA A 248 -18.76 -0.70 4.69
CA ALA A 248 -19.84 -1.64 5.00
C ALA A 248 -20.49 -1.37 6.37
N ILE A 249 -19.68 -1.01 7.38
CA ILE A 249 -20.20 -0.58 8.70
C ILE A 249 -21.00 0.72 8.57
N ALA A 250 -20.46 1.71 7.82
CA ALA A 250 -21.16 2.98 7.61
C ALA A 250 -22.51 2.79 6.89
N GLN A 251 -22.61 1.81 6.01
CA GLN A 251 -23.86 1.38 5.36
C GLN A 251 -24.66 0.37 6.20
N GLN A 252 -24.22 0.09 7.41
CA GLN A 252 -24.89 -0.81 8.35
C GLN A 252 -25.08 -2.26 7.85
N LEU A 253 -24.27 -2.71 6.90
CA LEU A 253 -24.28 -4.08 6.38
C LEU A 253 -23.63 -5.07 7.36
N ILE A 254 -22.65 -4.59 8.13
CA ILE A 254 -21.98 -5.33 9.21
C ILE A 254 -21.76 -4.41 10.40
N THR A 255 -21.52 -4.99 11.57
CA THR A 255 -21.29 -4.23 12.82
C THR A 255 -19.84 -4.26 13.29
N PHE A 256 -18.99 -5.09 12.68
CA PHE A 256 -17.62 -5.33 13.10
C PHE A 256 -16.68 -5.44 11.90
N ASN A 257 -15.49 -4.84 12.02
CA ASN A 257 -14.47 -4.91 10.98
C ASN A 257 -13.32 -5.85 11.39
N PRO A 258 -13.29 -7.10 10.93
CA PRO A 258 -12.23 -8.03 11.28
C PRO A 258 -10.85 -7.61 10.78
N ALA A 259 -10.74 -6.82 9.69
CA ALA A 259 -9.47 -6.34 9.17
C ALA A 259 -8.78 -5.30 10.08
N ALA A 260 -9.49 -4.76 11.07
CA ALA A 260 -8.90 -3.90 12.09
C ALA A 260 -8.06 -4.68 13.11
N HIS A 261 -8.38 -5.96 13.31
CA HIS A 261 -7.86 -6.80 14.38
C HIS A 261 -6.93 -7.93 13.92
N VAL A 262 -6.72 -8.08 12.60
CA VAL A 262 -5.73 -9.03 12.11
C VAL A 262 -4.32 -8.48 12.33
N GLU A 263 -3.47 -9.26 12.97
CA GLU A 263 -2.08 -8.91 13.18
C GLU A 263 -1.22 -9.32 11.98
N LEU A 264 -0.41 -8.41 11.52
CA LEU A 264 0.56 -8.64 10.45
C LEU A 264 1.92 -8.15 10.89
N GLU A 265 2.94 -8.87 10.47
CA GLU A 265 4.32 -8.42 10.67
C GLU A 265 4.53 -6.98 10.19
N ALA A 266 5.11 -6.18 11.05
CA ALA A 266 5.56 -4.85 10.69
C ALA A 266 6.76 -4.97 9.74
N GLY A 267 6.63 -4.51 8.52
CA GLY A 267 7.77 -4.39 7.62
C GLY A 267 8.76 -3.36 8.16
N LYS A 268 9.98 -3.76 8.40
CA LYS A 268 11.06 -2.79 8.70
C LYS A 268 11.28 -1.90 7.48
N ARG A 269 11.28 -0.58 7.67
CA ARG A 269 11.73 0.34 6.62
C ARG A 269 13.22 0.11 6.41
N PRO A 270 13.68 -0.19 5.19
CA PRO A 270 15.11 -0.32 4.93
C PRO A 270 15.76 1.04 5.14
N LYS A 271 16.88 1.07 5.86
CA LYS A 271 17.72 2.26 5.98
C LYS A 271 18.44 2.50 4.66
N ALA A 272 18.52 3.76 4.24
CA ALA A 272 19.39 4.17 3.15
C ALA A 272 20.85 4.00 3.57
N LEU A 273 21.67 3.41 2.70
CA LEU A 273 23.10 3.23 2.93
C LEU A 273 23.88 3.77 1.73
N VAL A 274 25.02 4.39 1.98
CA VAL A 274 25.94 4.86 0.94
C VAL A 274 26.79 3.69 0.43
N TRP A 275 27.10 3.65 -0.84
CA TRP A 275 28.07 2.74 -1.44
C TRP A 275 29.51 3.12 -1.05
N THR A 276 30.04 2.50 0.00
CA THR A 276 31.47 2.55 0.35
C THR A 276 32.23 1.47 -0.40
N ASP A 277 33.56 1.61 -0.50
CA ASP A 277 34.41 0.63 -1.18
C ASP A 277 34.26 -0.78 -0.60
N GLU A 278 34.12 -0.90 0.72
CA GLU A 278 33.89 -2.18 1.39
C GLU A 278 32.57 -2.83 0.92
N ARG A 279 31.50 -2.04 0.84
CA ARG A 279 30.18 -2.52 0.39
C ARG A 279 30.19 -2.88 -1.08
N ILE A 280 30.93 -2.16 -1.91
CA ILE A 280 31.13 -2.48 -3.34
C ILE A 280 31.90 -3.80 -3.49
N LEU A 281 32.96 -4.00 -2.74
CA LEU A 281 33.72 -5.26 -2.73
C LEU A 281 32.86 -6.43 -2.29
N HIS A 282 32.06 -6.25 -1.25
CA HIS A 282 31.11 -7.26 -0.79
C HIS A 282 30.10 -7.61 -1.88
N TRP A 283 29.45 -6.59 -2.47
CA TRP A 283 28.49 -6.78 -3.56
C TRP A 283 29.11 -7.47 -4.78
N LYS A 284 30.29 -7.04 -5.21
CA LYS A 284 31.00 -7.68 -6.34
C LYS A 284 31.29 -9.17 -6.10
N ARG A 285 31.53 -9.54 -4.86
CA ARG A 285 31.82 -10.93 -4.45
C ARG A 285 30.55 -11.78 -4.33
N THR A 286 29.49 -11.24 -3.77
CA THR A 286 28.28 -11.99 -3.38
C THR A 286 27.08 -11.77 -4.28
N GLY A 287 27.05 -10.66 -5.04
CA GLY A 287 25.86 -10.20 -5.77
C GLY A 287 24.79 -9.58 -4.88
N GLU A 288 24.96 -9.55 -3.54
CA GLU A 288 23.96 -9.08 -2.59
C GLU A 288 24.14 -7.60 -2.29
N LYS A 289 23.01 -6.86 -2.36
CA LYS A 289 22.98 -5.43 -1.98
C LYS A 289 22.86 -5.31 -0.45
N PRO A 290 23.67 -4.49 0.21
CA PRO A 290 23.62 -4.29 1.66
C PRO A 290 22.27 -3.77 2.16
N SER A 291 21.56 -2.99 1.34
CA SER A 291 20.21 -2.49 1.59
C SER A 291 19.41 -2.41 0.28
N PRO A 292 18.08 -2.55 0.33
CA PRO A 292 17.22 -2.21 -0.80
C PRO A 292 17.29 -0.74 -1.24
N VAL A 293 17.77 0.16 -0.36
CA VAL A 293 17.98 1.58 -0.62
C VAL A 293 19.47 1.87 -0.52
N MET A 294 20.10 2.09 -1.67
CA MET A 294 21.52 2.42 -1.76
C MET A 294 21.70 3.77 -2.42
N VAL A 295 22.64 4.56 -1.93
CA VAL A 295 22.94 5.91 -2.40
C VAL A 295 24.39 5.96 -2.89
N TRP A 296 24.62 6.62 -4.00
CA TRP A 296 25.97 6.88 -4.53
C TRP A 296 26.70 7.92 -3.66
N THR A 297 28.01 7.82 -3.64
CA THR A 297 28.86 8.90 -3.13
C THR A 297 28.84 10.09 -4.09
N PRO A 298 29.33 11.28 -3.71
CA PRO A 298 29.53 12.40 -4.62
C PRO A 298 30.36 12.02 -5.86
N GLU A 299 31.43 11.22 -5.65
CA GLU A 299 32.34 10.77 -6.71
C GLU A 299 31.60 9.86 -7.72
N HIS A 300 30.82 8.88 -7.24
CA HIS A 300 30.02 8.04 -8.13
C HIS A 300 29.00 8.85 -8.93
N THR A 301 28.40 9.87 -8.30
CA THR A 301 27.45 10.77 -8.97
C THR A 301 28.15 11.59 -10.04
N GLY A 302 29.37 12.11 -9.76
CA GLY A 302 30.21 12.81 -10.71
C GLY A 302 30.58 11.93 -11.90
N LEU A 303 31.13 10.74 -11.65
CA LEU A 303 31.47 9.77 -12.70
C LEU A 303 30.27 9.43 -13.60
N PHE A 304 29.09 9.26 -13.02
CA PHE A 304 27.87 9.02 -13.79
C PHE A 304 27.53 10.21 -14.69
N LEU A 305 27.52 11.43 -14.15
CA LEU A 305 27.19 12.64 -14.90
C LEU A 305 28.20 12.92 -16.00
N ASP A 306 29.50 12.70 -15.75
CA ASP A 306 30.54 12.85 -16.75
C ASP A 306 30.37 11.86 -17.91
N HIS A 307 30.06 10.60 -17.61
CA HIS A 307 29.82 9.57 -18.62
C HIS A 307 28.64 9.89 -19.53
N ILE A 308 27.58 10.46 -18.98
CA ILE A 308 26.34 10.75 -19.72
C ILE A 308 26.28 12.16 -20.30
N ALA A 309 27.38 12.91 -20.30
CA ALA A 309 27.40 14.34 -20.71
C ALA A 309 26.74 14.59 -22.08
N GLU A 310 26.87 13.64 -23.02
CA GLU A 310 26.29 13.70 -24.36
C GLU A 310 24.93 12.96 -24.48
N ASP A 311 24.43 12.34 -23.40
CA ASP A 311 23.13 11.66 -23.43
C ASP A 311 21.98 12.66 -23.47
N ARG A 312 20.97 12.39 -24.30
CA ARG A 312 19.79 13.24 -24.44
C ARG A 312 19.09 13.55 -23.10
N LEU A 313 19.13 12.62 -22.16
CA LEU A 313 18.52 12.76 -20.84
C LEU A 313 19.48 13.31 -19.78
N TYR A 314 20.68 13.77 -20.18
CA TYR A 314 21.65 14.35 -19.26
C TYR A 314 21.03 15.39 -18.33
N ALA A 315 20.36 16.39 -18.91
CA ALA A 315 19.75 17.47 -18.12
C ALA A 315 18.66 16.98 -17.14
N LEU A 316 17.94 15.91 -17.50
CA LEU A 316 16.95 15.29 -16.60
C LEU A 316 17.64 14.61 -15.42
N PHE A 317 18.68 13.81 -15.66
CA PHE A 317 19.40 13.12 -14.59
C PHE A 317 20.18 14.09 -13.72
N HIS A 318 20.78 15.13 -14.31
CA HIS A 318 21.43 16.22 -13.60
C HIS A 318 20.45 16.91 -12.63
N LEU A 319 19.26 17.30 -13.12
CA LEU A 319 18.24 17.94 -12.31
C LEU A 319 17.76 17.04 -11.16
N ILE A 320 17.60 15.73 -11.39
CA ILE A 320 17.22 14.78 -10.33
C ILE A 320 18.37 14.65 -9.31
N ALA A 321 19.62 14.53 -9.76
CA ALA A 321 20.78 14.32 -8.90
C ALA A 321 21.05 15.50 -7.96
N PHE A 322 20.82 16.74 -8.40
CA PHE A 322 21.10 17.93 -7.61
C PHE A 322 19.87 18.51 -6.90
N ARG A 323 18.66 18.35 -7.45
CA ARG A 323 17.43 18.97 -6.90
C ARG A 323 16.40 17.96 -6.40
N GLY A 324 16.67 16.67 -6.56
CA GLY A 324 15.89 15.60 -5.96
C GLY A 324 14.46 15.50 -6.45
N LEU A 325 14.13 15.90 -7.69
CA LEU A 325 12.80 15.75 -8.25
C LEU A 325 12.40 14.27 -8.29
N ARG A 326 11.12 13.99 -8.03
CA ARG A 326 10.59 12.65 -8.30
C ARG A 326 10.60 12.40 -9.82
N ARG A 327 10.79 11.16 -10.25
CA ARG A 327 10.77 10.78 -11.67
C ARG A 327 9.57 11.35 -12.43
N GLY A 328 8.37 11.22 -11.86
CA GLY A 328 7.14 11.77 -12.46
C GLY A 328 7.12 13.29 -12.54
N GLU A 329 7.66 13.97 -11.53
CA GLU A 329 7.82 15.43 -11.50
C GLU A 329 8.79 15.90 -12.61
N ALA A 330 9.97 15.26 -12.70
CA ALA A 330 10.93 15.58 -13.74
C ALA A 330 10.34 15.34 -15.15
N CYS A 331 9.74 14.19 -15.42
CA CYS A 331 9.09 13.92 -16.70
C CYS A 331 7.90 14.85 -16.99
N GLY A 332 7.24 15.37 -15.93
CA GLY A 332 6.10 16.26 -16.01
C GLY A 332 6.44 17.73 -16.16
N GLN A 333 7.71 18.12 -15.95
CA GLN A 333 8.13 19.52 -15.94
C GLN A 333 7.87 20.22 -17.28
N LYS A 334 7.35 21.45 -17.21
CA LYS A 334 7.06 22.30 -18.38
C LYS A 334 7.96 23.52 -18.42
N TRP A 335 8.18 24.06 -19.62
CA TRP A 335 8.93 25.31 -19.80
C TRP A 335 8.22 26.51 -19.18
N THR A 336 6.88 26.50 -19.12
CA THR A 336 6.08 27.54 -18.45
C THR A 336 6.36 27.64 -16.95
N ASP A 337 6.81 26.55 -16.36
CA ASP A 337 7.07 26.44 -14.91
C ASP A 337 8.59 26.44 -14.62
N THR A 338 9.41 26.77 -15.64
CA THR A 338 10.89 26.77 -15.57
C THR A 338 11.43 28.15 -15.89
N HIS A 339 11.78 28.91 -14.86
CA HIS A 339 12.19 30.32 -14.96
C HIS A 339 13.72 30.44 -14.90
N LEU A 340 14.40 30.13 -16.01
CA LEU A 340 15.86 30.02 -16.08
C LEU A 340 16.59 31.34 -15.74
N ASP A 341 16.01 32.49 -16.09
CA ASP A 341 16.62 33.79 -15.80
C ASP A 341 16.52 34.17 -14.32
N ALA A 342 15.51 33.68 -13.64
CA ALA A 342 15.36 33.78 -12.20
C ALA A 342 16.09 32.68 -11.42
N GLY A 343 16.61 31.64 -12.12
CA GLY A 343 17.20 30.47 -11.49
C GLY A 343 16.20 29.66 -10.66
N LEU A 344 14.95 29.56 -11.11
CA LEU A 344 13.87 28.90 -10.38
C LEU A 344 13.12 27.88 -11.25
N ILE A 345 12.66 26.81 -10.61
CA ILE A 345 11.78 25.80 -11.19
C ILE A 345 10.61 25.54 -10.25
N THR A 346 9.38 25.55 -10.79
CA THR A 346 8.17 25.22 -10.02
C THR A 346 7.67 23.83 -10.42
N VAL A 347 7.54 22.95 -9.44
CA VAL A 347 6.96 21.62 -9.63
C VAL A 347 5.44 21.77 -9.51
N ALA A 348 4.75 21.97 -10.63
CA ALA A 348 3.30 22.15 -10.69
C ALA A 348 2.55 20.89 -11.10
N LYS A 349 3.16 20.03 -11.92
CA LYS A 349 2.55 18.82 -12.46
C LYS A 349 3.52 17.63 -12.41
N GLN A 350 2.97 16.42 -12.51
CA GLN A 350 3.74 15.18 -12.61
C GLN A 350 3.15 14.25 -13.66
N LEU A 351 3.95 13.37 -14.25
CA LEU A 351 3.47 12.24 -15.03
C LEU A 351 3.26 11.03 -14.13
N VAL A 352 2.06 10.49 -14.18
CA VAL A 352 1.67 9.27 -13.47
C VAL A 352 1.52 8.14 -14.48
N VAL A 353 2.00 6.96 -14.11
CA VAL A 353 1.85 5.73 -14.90
C VAL A 353 0.84 4.84 -14.19
N ASP A 354 -0.23 4.48 -14.90
CA ASP A 354 -1.24 3.52 -14.45
C ASP A 354 -1.39 2.42 -15.50
N GLY A 355 -0.84 1.24 -15.21
CA GLY A 355 -0.66 0.19 -16.21
C GLY A 355 0.27 0.62 -17.35
N TRP A 356 -0.28 0.79 -18.55
CA TRP A 356 0.42 1.28 -19.75
C TRP A 356 0.12 2.74 -20.09
N GLU A 357 -0.85 3.34 -19.40
CA GLU A 357 -1.26 4.72 -19.63
C GLU A 357 -0.39 5.69 -18.85
N VAL A 358 -0.04 6.79 -19.50
CA VAL A 358 0.68 7.91 -18.87
C VAL A 358 -0.20 9.13 -18.97
N TYR A 359 -0.50 9.71 -17.83
CA TYR A 359 -1.32 10.93 -17.76
C TYR A 359 -0.70 11.96 -16.81
N GLU A 360 -1.08 13.23 -17.01
CA GLU A 360 -0.68 14.33 -16.16
C GLU A 360 -1.61 14.42 -14.95
N ASP A 361 -1.03 14.58 -13.77
CA ASP A 361 -1.76 14.77 -12.50
C ASP A 361 -1.07 15.84 -11.65
N ASP A 362 -1.79 16.37 -10.68
CA ASP A 362 -1.21 17.26 -9.68
C ASP A 362 -0.27 16.51 -8.73
N PRO A 363 0.69 17.19 -8.11
CA PRO A 363 1.48 16.59 -7.04
C PRO A 363 0.58 15.98 -5.96
N LYS A 364 1.07 14.90 -5.32
CA LYS A 364 0.25 14.11 -4.38
C LYS A 364 -0.22 14.90 -3.16
N THR A 365 0.52 15.90 -2.74
CA THR A 365 0.27 16.75 -1.58
C THR A 365 0.56 18.20 -1.93
N ASP A 366 -0.01 19.14 -1.20
CA ASP A 366 0.26 20.59 -1.38
C ASP A 366 1.76 20.89 -1.22
N ALA A 367 2.46 20.22 -0.30
CA ALA A 367 3.93 20.31 -0.18
C ALA A 367 4.69 19.78 -1.42
N GLY A 368 4.02 19.01 -2.30
CA GLY A 368 4.58 18.58 -3.58
C GLY A 368 4.66 19.70 -4.60
N ALA A 369 3.70 20.63 -4.58
CA ALA A 369 3.72 21.86 -5.38
C ALA A 369 4.69 22.85 -4.70
N ARG A 370 5.86 23.04 -5.30
CA ARG A 370 6.93 23.82 -4.69
C ARG A 370 7.81 24.49 -5.74
N THR A 371 8.44 25.59 -5.36
CA THR A 371 9.46 26.27 -6.18
C THR A 371 10.85 25.98 -5.60
N ILE A 372 11.79 25.59 -6.46
CA ILE A 372 13.13 25.16 -6.09
C ILE A 372 14.12 26.09 -6.80
N ALA A 373 15.12 26.58 -6.06
CA ALA A 373 16.22 27.33 -6.64
C ALA A 373 17.17 26.40 -7.40
N LEU A 374 17.68 26.89 -8.53
CA LEU A 374 18.66 26.20 -9.36
C LEU A 374 20.02 26.89 -9.21
N ASP A 375 21.06 26.09 -9.10
CA ASP A 375 22.45 26.59 -9.21
C ASP A 375 22.77 26.96 -10.66
N SER A 376 23.87 27.70 -10.83
CA SER A 376 24.31 28.21 -12.14
C SER A 376 24.55 27.12 -13.17
N ASP A 377 25.12 25.97 -12.75
CA ASP A 377 25.43 24.86 -13.65
C ASP A 377 24.15 24.16 -14.11
N THR A 378 23.18 23.98 -13.21
CA THR A 378 21.85 23.45 -13.55
C THR A 378 21.13 24.38 -14.53
N VAL A 379 21.19 25.70 -14.32
CA VAL A 379 20.61 26.70 -15.24
C VAL A 379 21.26 26.60 -16.63
N GLN A 380 22.61 26.55 -16.70
CA GLN A 380 23.31 26.42 -17.97
C GLN A 380 23.02 25.10 -18.69
N THR A 381 22.91 24.02 -17.92
CA THR A 381 22.52 22.69 -18.43
C THR A 381 21.15 22.72 -19.07
N LEU A 382 20.16 23.33 -18.39
CA LEU A 382 18.81 23.46 -18.92
C LEU A 382 18.73 24.41 -20.11
N LYS A 383 19.55 25.49 -20.17
CA LYS A 383 19.66 26.37 -21.34
C LYS A 383 20.22 25.61 -22.56
N ARG A 384 21.27 24.80 -22.37
CA ARG A 384 21.81 23.95 -23.44
C ARG A 384 20.77 22.94 -23.93
N HIS A 385 20.07 22.31 -23.00
CA HIS A 385 19.00 21.36 -23.30
C HIS A 385 17.88 22.02 -24.12
N ARG A 386 17.46 23.25 -23.75
CA ARG A 386 16.47 24.01 -24.52
C ARG A 386 16.91 24.29 -25.93
N ALA A 387 18.14 24.76 -26.09
CA ALA A 387 18.71 25.03 -27.42
C ALA A 387 18.78 23.76 -28.29
N GLN A 388 19.07 22.59 -27.72
CA GLN A 388 19.01 21.32 -28.45
C GLN A 388 17.57 20.95 -28.83
N GLN A 389 16.61 21.11 -27.91
CA GLN A 389 15.20 20.83 -28.19
C GLN A 389 14.62 21.76 -29.27
N ASP A 390 15.07 23.01 -29.32
CA ASP A 390 14.67 23.95 -30.38
C ASP A 390 15.20 23.49 -31.75
N LYS A 391 16.43 22.95 -31.84
CA LYS A 391 16.96 22.32 -33.07
C LYS A 391 16.16 21.08 -33.48
N ASP A 392 15.87 20.19 -32.51
CA ASP A 392 15.04 19.01 -32.76
C ASP A 392 13.66 19.42 -33.32
N ARG A 393 13.06 20.50 -32.77
CA ARG A 393 11.78 21.05 -33.26
C ARG A 393 11.88 21.53 -34.71
N GLU A 394 12.96 22.21 -35.06
CA GLU A 394 13.20 22.65 -36.43
C GLU A 394 13.39 21.45 -37.37
N GLU A 395 14.15 20.44 -36.98
CA GLU A 395 14.39 19.22 -37.77
C GLU A 395 13.12 18.41 -38.01
N TRP A 396 12.30 18.23 -36.98
CA TRP A 396 11.02 17.51 -37.09
C TRP A 396 9.92 18.32 -37.77
N GLY A 397 10.01 19.63 -37.81
CA GLY A 397 9.06 20.53 -38.47
C GLY A 397 7.61 20.23 -38.14
N SER A 398 6.80 19.92 -39.15
CA SER A 398 5.37 19.62 -38.96
C SER A 398 5.09 18.30 -38.23
N ALA A 399 6.06 17.42 -38.08
CA ALA A 399 5.94 16.17 -37.30
C ALA A 399 6.28 16.34 -35.83
N TRP A 400 6.68 17.53 -35.40
CA TRP A 400 6.88 17.85 -34.00
C TRP A 400 5.59 17.86 -33.23
N VAL A 401 5.58 17.18 -32.06
CA VAL A 401 4.46 17.18 -31.13
C VAL A 401 4.70 18.18 -30.01
N GLU A 402 3.96 19.29 -30.03
CA GLU A 402 4.11 20.35 -29.02
C GLU A 402 3.46 19.97 -27.70
N THR A 403 4.28 19.59 -26.73
CA THR A 403 3.82 19.25 -25.38
C THR A 403 4.19 20.30 -24.33
N GLY A 404 5.02 21.28 -24.68
CA GLY A 404 5.54 22.30 -23.77
C GLY A 404 6.45 21.75 -22.66
N ARG A 405 6.87 20.48 -22.74
CA ARG A 405 7.67 19.84 -21.69
C ARG A 405 9.15 20.13 -21.85
N VAL A 406 9.81 20.26 -20.69
CA VAL A 406 11.27 20.39 -20.64
C VAL A 406 11.91 19.10 -21.19
N PHE A 407 11.43 17.95 -20.76
CA PHE A 407 11.98 16.65 -21.17
C PHE A 407 10.95 15.89 -22.02
N ALA A 408 11.28 15.73 -23.29
CA ALA A 408 10.45 15.07 -24.29
C ALA A 408 11.27 14.07 -25.11
N LYS A 409 10.60 13.26 -25.93
CA LYS A 409 11.24 12.46 -26.98
C LYS A 409 11.81 13.37 -28.07
N GLU A 410 12.59 12.83 -29.00
CA GLU A 410 13.17 13.57 -30.12
C GLU A 410 12.13 14.30 -30.97
N ASN A 411 10.94 13.72 -31.10
CA ASN A 411 9.81 14.27 -31.83
C ASN A 411 8.87 15.16 -30.99
N GLY A 412 9.23 15.51 -29.75
CA GLY A 412 8.43 16.33 -28.85
C GLY A 412 7.39 15.59 -28.02
N GLU A 413 7.13 14.31 -28.30
CA GLU A 413 6.18 13.49 -27.52
C GLU A 413 6.63 13.32 -26.05
N MET A 414 5.67 13.01 -25.19
CA MET A 414 5.92 12.73 -23.77
C MET A 414 6.87 11.54 -23.58
N LEU A 415 7.82 11.70 -22.65
CA LEU A 415 8.62 10.60 -22.14
C LEU A 415 7.77 9.66 -21.30
N HIS A 416 7.86 8.36 -21.58
CA HIS A 416 7.30 7.39 -20.66
C HIS A 416 8.24 7.21 -19.44
N PRO A 417 7.80 7.47 -18.20
CA PRO A 417 8.68 7.43 -17.02
C PRO A 417 9.42 6.11 -16.81
N ALA A 418 8.85 4.96 -17.27
CA ALA A 418 9.55 3.68 -17.19
C ALA A 418 10.77 3.62 -18.15
N ASN A 419 10.71 4.27 -19.31
CA ASN A 419 11.84 4.32 -20.23
C ASN A 419 13.01 5.13 -19.66
N VAL A 420 12.71 6.22 -18.94
CA VAL A 420 13.73 6.98 -18.21
C VAL A 420 14.44 6.10 -17.16
N THR A 421 13.68 5.29 -16.42
CA THR A 421 14.28 4.36 -15.45
C THR A 421 15.14 3.30 -16.13
N ARG A 422 14.69 2.75 -17.27
CA ARG A 422 15.46 1.77 -18.02
C ARG A 422 16.76 2.37 -18.55
N ARG A 423 16.70 3.56 -19.18
CA ARG A 423 17.90 4.25 -19.68
C ARG A 423 18.89 4.57 -18.56
N PHE A 424 18.42 4.98 -17.39
CA PHE A 424 19.26 5.21 -16.23
C PHE A 424 20.05 3.95 -15.83
N ILE A 425 19.40 2.78 -15.85
CA ILE A 425 20.03 1.50 -15.50
C ILE A 425 21.09 1.15 -16.55
N GLU A 426 20.76 1.23 -17.82
CA GLU A 426 21.68 0.99 -18.93
C GLU A 426 22.96 1.84 -18.79
N LEU A 427 22.80 3.14 -18.56
CA LEU A 427 23.90 4.10 -18.47
C LEU A 427 24.87 3.84 -17.30
N TYR A 428 24.38 3.54 -16.12
CA TYR A 428 25.31 3.26 -15.01
C TYR A 428 25.93 1.85 -15.11
N GLU A 429 25.27 0.89 -15.75
CA GLU A 429 25.83 -0.43 -16.03
C GLU A 429 26.96 -0.36 -17.08
N GLU A 430 26.89 0.54 -18.07
CA GLU A 430 27.95 0.78 -19.07
C GLU A 430 29.31 1.07 -18.42
N ILE A 431 29.31 1.78 -17.28
CA ILE A 431 30.54 2.10 -16.54
C ILE A 431 30.71 1.30 -15.25
N SER A 432 29.92 0.22 -15.09
CA SER A 432 30.01 -0.70 -13.95
C SER A 432 29.88 -0.02 -12.57
N LEU A 433 29.11 1.05 -12.47
CA LEU A 433 28.77 1.66 -11.17
C LEU A 433 27.91 0.72 -10.34
N PRO A 434 28.02 0.79 -9.00
CA PRO A 434 27.20 -0.02 -8.12
C PRO A 434 25.70 0.34 -8.25
N PRO A 435 24.79 -0.63 -8.21
CA PRO A 435 23.40 -0.46 -8.60
C PRO A 435 22.60 0.37 -7.58
N VAL A 436 21.95 1.43 -8.07
CA VAL A 436 20.99 2.26 -7.34
C VAL A 436 19.69 2.36 -8.14
N ARG A 437 18.60 2.71 -7.49
CA ARG A 437 17.35 3.03 -8.19
C ARG A 437 17.37 4.50 -8.62
N LEU A 438 16.71 4.84 -9.72
CA LEU A 438 16.57 6.26 -10.13
C LEU A 438 16.02 7.15 -8.99
N HIS A 439 15.11 6.62 -8.17
CA HIS A 439 14.60 7.35 -7.00
C HIS A 439 15.67 7.61 -5.93
N ASP A 440 16.71 6.80 -5.88
CA ASP A 440 17.78 6.94 -4.88
C ASP A 440 18.72 8.11 -5.22
N LEU A 441 18.74 8.63 -6.46
CA LEU A 441 19.38 9.92 -6.78
C LEU A 441 18.76 11.08 -5.97
N ARG A 442 17.44 11.02 -5.71
CA ARG A 442 16.79 11.99 -4.83
C ARG A 442 17.27 11.87 -3.38
N HIS A 443 17.58 10.65 -2.93
CA HIS A 443 18.24 10.45 -1.64
C HIS A 443 19.65 11.05 -1.66
N GLY A 444 20.39 10.87 -2.76
CA GLY A 444 21.70 11.51 -2.99
C GLY A 444 21.62 13.03 -2.93
N ALA A 445 20.66 13.64 -3.63
CA ALA A 445 20.46 15.10 -3.61
C ALA A 445 20.24 15.65 -2.19
N ALA A 446 19.46 14.98 -1.37
CA ALA A 446 19.27 15.38 0.02
C ALA A 446 20.54 15.22 0.86
N THR A 447 21.30 14.16 0.63
CA THR A 447 22.58 13.91 1.28
C THR A 447 23.61 14.99 0.92
N LEU A 448 23.68 15.36 -0.37
CA LEU A 448 24.53 16.45 -0.85
C LEU A 448 24.15 17.80 -0.25
N ALA A 449 22.83 18.10 -0.20
CA ALA A 449 22.33 19.33 0.42
C ALA A 449 22.69 19.40 1.92
N HIS A 450 22.54 18.29 2.66
CA HIS A 450 22.91 18.19 4.06
C HIS A 450 24.42 18.39 4.26
N ALA A 451 25.25 17.75 3.44
CA ALA A 451 26.71 17.92 3.47
C ALA A 451 27.14 19.35 3.13
N ALA A 452 26.36 20.07 2.30
CA ALA A 452 26.56 21.49 2.02
C ALA A 452 26.07 22.43 3.13
N GLY A 453 25.54 21.90 4.25
CA GLY A 453 25.10 22.67 5.42
C GLY A 453 23.63 23.09 5.41
N ALA A 454 22.81 22.57 4.48
CA ALA A 454 21.36 22.81 4.51
C ALA A 454 20.73 22.14 5.74
N ASP A 455 19.79 22.82 6.39
CA ASP A 455 19.07 22.24 7.50
C ASP A 455 17.99 21.24 7.04
N LEU A 456 17.42 20.48 7.97
CA LEU A 456 16.40 19.48 7.64
C LEU A 456 15.11 20.10 7.07
N LYS A 457 14.85 21.38 7.41
CA LYS A 457 13.67 22.08 6.91
C LYS A 457 13.87 22.49 5.45
N ASP A 458 15.04 23.01 5.10
CA ASP A 458 15.41 23.35 3.72
C ASP A 458 15.35 22.12 2.82
N ILE A 459 15.90 20.99 3.29
CA ILE A 459 15.85 19.71 2.59
C ILE A 459 14.41 19.23 2.44
N GLN A 460 13.59 19.35 3.48
CA GLN A 460 12.15 19.00 3.42
C GLN A 460 11.43 19.79 2.32
N GLU A 461 11.66 21.10 2.26
CA GLU A 461 11.04 22.00 1.28
C GLU A 461 11.55 21.72 -0.14
N MET A 462 12.86 21.60 -0.33
CA MET A 462 13.46 21.23 -1.62
C MET A 462 12.86 19.93 -2.16
N LEU A 463 12.71 18.93 -1.31
CA LEU A 463 12.17 17.64 -1.70
C LEU A 463 10.63 17.62 -1.77
N GLY A 464 9.92 18.50 -1.09
CA GLY A 464 8.46 18.48 -0.97
C GLY A 464 7.97 17.25 -0.18
N HIS A 465 8.55 17.04 1.00
CA HIS A 465 8.07 16.05 1.95
C HIS A 465 6.99 16.66 2.85
N SER A 466 5.89 15.94 3.04
CA SER A 466 4.76 16.39 3.88
C SER A 466 5.08 16.42 5.37
N SER A 467 6.19 15.79 5.80
CA SER A 467 6.63 15.74 7.19
C SER A 467 8.15 15.76 7.27
N ILE A 468 8.68 16.50 8.26
CA ILE A 468 10.11 16.55 8.56
C ILE A 468 10.64 15.18 9.02
N THR A 469 9.80 14.37 9.66
CA THR A 469 10.16 13.01 10.09
C THR A 469 10.60 12.15 8.90
N ILE A 470 9.97 12.31 7.74
CA ILE A 470 10.36 11.57 6.52
C ILE A 470 11.78 11.97 6.10
N THR A 471 12.13 13.25 6.25
CA THR A 471 13.46 13.76 5.93
C THR A 471 14.48 13.28 6.96
N ALA A 472 14.18 13.43 8.25
CA ALA A 472 15.05 13.02 9.35
C ALA A 472 15.36 11.51 9.31
N ASP A 473 14.33 10.65 9.20
CA ASP A 473 14.49 9.18 9.16
C ASP A 473 15.36 8.68 7.99
N THR A 474 15.49 9.49 6.94
CA THR A 474 16.15 9.07 5.71
C THR A 474 17.58 9.59 5.60
N TYR A 475 17.91 10.77 6.18
CA TYR A 475 19.13 11.51 5.79
C TYR A 475 20.12 11.78 6.91
N THR A 476 19.79 11.47 8.17
CA THR A 476 20.61 11.81 9.34
C THR A 476 21.91 11.04 9.50
N SER A 477 22.29 10.12 8.60
CA SER A 477 23.50 9.31 8.78
C SER A 477 24.05 8.72 7.47
N LEU A 478 24.11 9.50 6.40
CA LEU A 478 24.44 8.91 5.08
C LEU A 478 25.89 9.16 4.61
N LEU A 479 26.59 10.21 5.02
CA LEU A 479 27.97 10.43 4.62
C LEU A 479 28.90 10.29 5.83
N PRO A 480 29.80 9.27 5.84
CA PRO A 480 30.79 9.10 6.90
C PRO A 480 31.67 10.33 7.11
N GLU A 481 31.99 11.06 6.03
CA GLU A 481 32.80 12.29 6.09
C GLU A 481 32.05 13.43 6.80
N ALA A 482 30.73 13.56 6.58
CA ALA A 482 29.91 14.55 7.28
C ALA A 482 29.79 14.21 8.77
N ASP A 483 29.60 12.94 9.12
CA ASP A 483 29.57 12.46 10.51
C ASP A 483 30.92 12.69 11.19
N LEU A 484 32.04 12.45 10.50
CA LEU A 484 33.38 12.71 11.00
C LEU A 484 33.60 14.21 11.22
N ALA A 485 33.23 15.07 10.28
CA ALA A 485 33.34 16.51 10.39
C ALA A 485 32.54 17.06 11.59
N ILE A 486 31.33 16.54 11.82
CA ILE A 486 30.50 16.87 12.99
C ILE A 486 31.17 16.40 14.28
N ALA A 487 31.69 15.17 14.30
CA ALA A 487 32.40 14.63 15.47
C ALA A 487 33.64 15.44 15.81
N GLU A 488 34.44 15.83 14.82
CA GLU A 488 35.61 16.70 14.98
C GLU A 488 35.23 18.11 15.44
N ALA A 489 34.16 18.68 14.87
CA ALA A 489 33.66 19.98 15.30
C ALA A 489 33.16 19.93 16.75
N ALA A 490 32.42 18.90 17.13
CA ALA A 490 31.97 18.70 18.51
C ALA A 490 33.16 18.51 19.49
N ALA A 491 34.18 17.75 19.08
CA ALA A 491 35.38 17.54 19.88
C ALA A 491 36.14 18.87 20.14
N ARG A 492 36.15 19.79 19.16
CA ARG A 492 36.76 21.13 19.31
C ARG A 492 35.99 22.04 20.26
N LEU A 493 34.70 21.83 20.47
CA LEU A 493 33.89 22.61 21.42
C LEU A 493 34.19 22.25 22.88
N VAL A 494 34.84 21.12 23.16
CA VAL A 494 35.18 20.69 24.52
C VAL A 494 36.61 21.12 24.83
N PRO A 495 36.86 22.15 25.70
CA PRO A 495 38.20 22.54 26.09
C PRO A 495 38.84 21.40 26.89
N ARG A 496 39.90 20.82 26.35
CA ARG A 496 40.74 19.87 27.05
C ARG A 496 42.08 20.51 27.40
N ALA A 497 42.51 20.34 28.63
CA ALA A 497 43.91 20.61 28.96
C ALA A 497 44.80 19.71 28.08
N GLN A 498 45.71 20.31 27.32
CA GLN A 498 46.66 19.54 26.50
C GLN A 498 47.39 18.56 27.43
N ARG A 499 47.18 17.29 27.28
CA ARG A 499 48.09 16.26 27.77
C ARG A 499 49.36 16.38 26.92
N VAL A 500 50.36 17.03 27.45
CA VAL A 500 51.71 16.91 26.95
C VAL A 500 52.09 15.45 27.18
N LEU A 501 52.13 14.68 26.08
CA LEU A 501 52.80 13.39 26.11
C LEU A 501 54.27 13.66 26.29
N ASP A 502 54.71 13.66 27.53
CA ASP A 502 56.12 13.75 27.91
C ASP A 502 56.88 12.56 27.36
N GLY A 503 57.69 12.83 26.39
CA GLY A 503 58.72 11.96 25.81
C GLY A 503 59.96 12.76 25.46
N ALA A 504 60.42 13.68 26.36
CA ALA A 504 61.80 14.21 26.33
C ALA A 504 62.10 14.91 27.64
N VAL A 505 62.95 14.34 28.41
CA VAL A 505 63.59 15.00 29.60
C VAL A 505 64.56 16.06 29.11
N PRO A 506 64.48 17.30 29.61
CA PRO A 506 65.67 18.10 29.87
C PRO A 506 65.81 18.43 31.37
N SER A 507 66.93 18.10 31.85
CA SER A 507 67.43 18.44 33.14
C SER A 507 67.61 19.98 33.31
N GLY A 508 67.21 20.49 34.49
CA GLY A 508 67.89 21.64 35.12
C GLY A 508 67.06 22.88 35.37
N GLY A 509 66.95 23.28 36.64
CA GLY A 509 66.82 24.70 37.05
C GLY A 509 65.69 25.02 38.02
N ILE A 510 65.99 25.04 39.28
CA ILE A 510 65.24 25.47 40.48
C ILE A 510 65.01 27.00 40.48
N SER A 511 63.85 27.44 40.94
CA SER A 511 63.49 28.51 41.88
C SER A 511 62.18 29.16 41.46
N GLY A 512 61.14 29.33 42.25
CA GLY A 512 60.98 29.71 43.60
C GLY A 512 59.77 30.64 43.67
N THR A 513 58.91 30.38 44.64
CA THR A 513 57.96 31.31 45.30
C THR A 513 56.69 31.79 44.65
N GLY A 514 55.57 31.53 45.35
CA GLY A 514 54.44 32.44 45.46
C GLY A 514 53.04 31.86 45.26
N ALA A 515 52.47 31.28 46.30
CA ALA A 515 50.99 31.25 46.44
C ALA A 515 50.50 32.60 46.97
N PRO A 516 49.22 32.98 46.86
CA PRO A 516 48.12 32.32 47.57
C PRO A 516 46.78 32.33 46.87
N SER A 517 46.00 31.29 47.12
CA SER A 517 44.67 31.24 47.76
C SER A 517 43.63 32.32 47.42
N ALA A 518 42.50 31.88 46.90
CA ALA A 518 41.16 32.26 47.40
C ALA A 518 40.08 31.34 46.91
N HIS A 519 39.47 30.66 47.85
CA HIS A 519 38.18 29.97 47.72
C HIS A 519 37.02 30.96 47.58
N ALA A 520 36.00 30.66 46.81
CA ALA A 520 34.62 31.09 47.09
C ALA A 520 33.65 30.02 46.61
N PRO A 521 32.55 29.74 47.32
CA PRO A 521 31.76 28.53 47.21
C PRO A 521 30.58 28.64 46.24
N LEU A 522 30.25 27.50 45.66
CA LEU A 522 29.02 27.26 44.91
C LEU A 522 27.83 27.22 45.88
N THR A 523 26.88 28.11 45.70
CA THR A 523 25.53 28.02 46.25
C THR A 523 24.64 27.27 45.30
N GLN A 524 24.11 26.15 45.78
CA GLN A 524 22.91 25.49 45.26
C GLN A 524 21.69 26.36 45.51
N THR A 525 20.81 26.46 44.54
CA THR A 525 19.38 26.66 44.76
C THR A 525 18.62 25.96 43.63
N ALA A 526 17.90 24.91 43.99
CA ALA A 526 16.67 24.52 43.31
C ALA A 526 15.53 25.41 43.83
N PRO A 527 14.47 25.61 43.09
CA PRO A 527 13.14 25.20 43.56
C PRO A 527 12.26 24.61 42.46
N ASP A 528 11.51 23.57 42.86
CA ASP A 528 10.03 23.46 43.01
C ASP A 528 9.18 23.86 41.80
N GLU A 529 8.57 22.86 41.20
CA GLU A 529 7.16 22.34 41.27
C GLU A 529 6.04 23.31 40.89
N GLU A 530 5.07 22.69 40.24
CA GLU A 530 3.65 23.07 40.00
C GLU A 530 3.37 23.99 38.81
N SER A 531 2.35 23.79 37.99
CA SER A 531 1.19 22.87 37.92
C SER A 531 0.38 23.18 36.65
N GLU A 532 -0.34 22.18 36.22
CA GLU A 532 -1.71 22.18 35.62
C GLU A 532 -2.07 22.94 34.33
N ALA A 533 -2.60 22.13 33.45
CA ALA A 533 -3.90 22.19 32.74
C ALA A 533 -4.13 23.29 31.68
N GLU A 534 -4.24 22.92 30.45
CA GLU A 534 -5.48 22.77 29.64
C GLU A 534 -5.15 22.09 28.29
#